data_d383b6b56ad61c619bc602e419a9ce5d
#
_entry.id   d383b6b56ad61c619bc602e419a9ce5d
#
_cell.length_a   1.000
_cell.length_b   1.000
_cell.length_c   1.000
_cell.angle_alpha   90.00
_cell.angle_beta   90.00
_cell.angle_gamma   90.00
#
_symmetry.space_group_name_H-M   'P 1'
#
loop_
_entity.id
_entity.type
_entity.pdbx_description
1 polymer ?
#
loop_
_entity_poly.entity_id
_entity_poly.type
_entity_poly.pdbx_seq_one_letter_code
_entity_poly.pdbx_strand_id
1 'polypeptide(L)'
;MKAPIKLRRREAVEPIDLPDDLPPLLKRLYASRGVRRAEDLERSVKGMLPWQQLNGIEKATEMLYNALRENTRIVVVGDFDADGATSTALSVLSLRALGCDNVTYLVPNRFEDGYGLSPEVVDQAHARGAQMIMTVDNGISSHAGVDHAHALGIPVLVTDHHLPGETLPAADAIINPNLRDCDFPSKSLAGVGVAFYLMLALRTLLRDKGWFDSRGIAAPNLAEYLDLVALGTVADVVPLDTNNRILTWQGLSRIRAGKCRPGIKALLEIANRDPLKLAASDLGFALGPRLNAAGRLDDMSVGVALLLCDNIGEARVLANELDALNQTRKEIEQGMQAEALTLCEKLERSGDTLPGGLAMYHPEWHQGVVGILASRIKERFHRPVIAFAPAGDGTLKGSGRSIQGLHMRDALERLDTLYPGLMIKFGGHAMAAGLSLDEAKFDEFQRLFGELVTEWIDPALLQGEVVSDGELSVSEMTMDVAQMLRDAGPWGQMFPEPLFDGRFRLLQQRIVGERHLKVMVEPVGGGPLLDGIAFNVDTSIWPDNGVREVELAYKLDINEFRGNRTLQIIIDNIWPI
;
A
#
# COMPACT_ATOMS: atom_id res chain seq x y z
N MET A 1 10.84 25.46 -5.59
CA MET A 1 11.89 24.56 -6.20
C MET A 1 11.68 23.12 -5.71
N LYS A 2 12.10 22.09 -6.46
CA LYS A 2 12.18 20.73 -5.91
C LYS A 2 13.38 20.66 -4.96
N ALA A 3 13.31 19.83 -3.91
CA ALA A 3 14.47 19.52 -3.10
C ALA A 3 15.59 18.95 -3.98
N PRO A 4 16.87 19.29 -3.73
CA PRO A 4 17.97 18.65 -4.43
C PRO A 4 17.97 17.14 -4.13
N ILE A 5 18.09 16.34 -5.18
CA ILE A 5 18.09 14.89 -5.08
C ILE A 5 19.51 14.41 -5.34
N LYS A 6 20.04 13.62 -4.42
CA LYS A 6 21.35 12.97 -4.55
C LYS A 6 21.20 11.53 -5.03
N LEU A 7 22.08 11.14 -5.94
CA LEU A 7 22.25 9.74 -6.29
C LEU A 7 23.12 9.06 -5.23
N ARG A 8 22.64 7.94 -4.69
CA ARG A 8 23.40 7.06 -3.81
C ARG A 8 23.32 5.63 -4.31
N ARG A 9 24.45 4.98 -4.49
CA ARG A 9 24.46 3.56 -4.83
C ARG A 9 24.23 2.72 -3.58
N ARG A 10 23.42 1.69 -3.75
CA ARG A 10 23.17 0.68 -2.70
C ARG A 10 24.47 -0.02 -2.37
N GLU A 11 24.67 -0.29 -1.08
CA GLU A 11 25.86 -1.03 -0.66
C GLU A 11 25.92 -2.41 -1.32
N ALA A 12 27.08 -2.74 -1.83
CA ALA A 12 27.34 -4.07 -2.38
C ALA A 12 27.36 -5.08 -1.24
N VAL A 13 26.59 -6.14 -1.39
CA VAL A 13 26.54 -7.26 -0.44
C VAL A 13 26.94 -8.52 -1.19
N GLU A 14 27.94 -9.22 -0.67
CA GLU A 14 28.37 -10.50 -1.25
C GLU A 14 27.24 -11.53 -1.12
N PRO A 15 26.87 -12.20 -2.23
CA PRO A 15 25.93 -13.31 -2.19
C PRO A 15 26.55 -14.48 -1.44
N ILE A 16 25.86 -15.02 -0.43
CA ILE A 16 26.42 -16.07 0.40
C ILE A 16 26.00 -17.44 -0.11
N ASP A 17 24.76 -17.78 -0.12
CA ASP A 17 24.28 -19.14 -0.38
C ASP A 17 23.17 -19.16 -1.46
N LEU A 18 23.40 -18.39 -2.53
CA LEU A 18 22.50 -18.31 -3.66
C LEU A 18 22.83 -19.37 -4.73
N PRO A 19 21.83 -19.86 -5.49
CA PRO A 19 22.03 -20.88 -6.52
C PRO A 19 23.11 -20.50 -7.53
N ASP A 20 23.97 -21.47 -7.89
CA ASP A 20 25.09 -21.23 -8.80
C ASP A 20 24.66 -20.84 -10.21
N ASP A 21 23.53 -21.35 -10.67
CA ASP A 21 22.92 -21.09 -11.98
C ASP A 21 22.20 -19.72 -12.07
N LEU A 22 22.05 -19.02 -10.93
CA LEU A 22 21.43 -17.69 -10.93
C LEU A 22 22.37 -16.68 -11.61
N PRO A 23 21.86 -15.87 -12.58
CA PRO A 23 22.66 -14.85 -13.25
C PRO A 23 23.36 -13.90 -12.27
N PRO A 24 24.63 -13.50 -12.53
CA PRO A 24 25.40 -12.66 -11.60
C PRO A 24 24.70 -11.34 -11.24
N LEU A 25 24.00 -10.72 -12.20
CA LEU A 25 23.21 -9.52 -11.95
C LEU A 25 22.10 -9.78 -10.91
N LEU A 26 21.36 -10.88 -11.04
CA LEU A 26 20.31 -11.22 -10.06
C LEU A 26 20.90 -11.57 -8.70
N LYS A 27 22.04 -12.26 -8.62
CA LYS A 27 22.72 -12.51 -7.35
C LYS A 27 23.03 -11.22 -6.62
N ARG A 28 23.61 -10.23 -7.32
CA ARG A 28 23.89 -8.89 -6.78
C ARG A 28 22.63 -8.19 -6.29
N LEU A 29 21.58 -8.17 -7.12
CA LEU A 29 20.32 -7.49 -6.80
C LEU A 29 19.59 -8.13 -5.61
N TYR A 30 19.55 -9.44 -5.55
CA TYR A 30 18.90 -10.15 -4.45
C TYR A 30 19.68 -10.02 -3.14
N ALA A 31 21.00 -10.17 -3.19
CA ALA A 31 21.84 -10.01 -2.01
C ALA A 31 21.70 -8.62 -1.36
N SER A 32 21.65 -7.57 -2.19
CA SER A 32 21.45 -6.18 -1.73
C SER A 32 20.03 -5.92 -1.15
N ARG A 33 19.09 -6.84 -1.37
CA ARG A 33 17.72 -6.82 -0.83
C ARG A 33 17.50 -7.80 0.32
N GLY A 34 18.60 -8.34 0.86
CA GLY A 34 18.57 -9.22 2.03
C GLY A 34 18.28 -10.69 1.74
N VAL A 35 18.22 -11.10 0.47
CA VAL A 35 18.14 -12.52 0.10
C VAL A 35 19.49 -13.17 0.40
N ARG A 36 19.50 -14.23 1.20
CA ARG A 36 20.73 -14.89 1.66
C ARG A 36 20.86 -16.32 1.19
N ARG A 37 19.75 -17.02 1.00
CA ARG A 37 19.71 -18.45 0.71
C ARG A 37 18.76 -18.75 -0.44
N ALA A 38 18.90 -19.91 -1.04
CA ALA A 38 18.00 -20.39 -2.11
C ALA A 38 16.52 -20.41 -1.66
N GLU A 39 16.26 -20.77 -0.40
CA GLU A 39 14.89 -20.82 0.15
C GLU A 39 14.22 -19.45 0.19
N ASP A 40 15.00 -18.37 0.31
CA ASP A 40 14.45 -17.01 0.27
C ASP A 40 13.90 -16.64 -1.12
N LEU A 41 14.23 -17.43 -2.16
CA LEU A 41 13.71 -17.29 -3.53
C LEU A 41 12.56 -18.24 -3.83
N GLU A 42 12.09 -19.02 -2.85
CA GLU A 42 10.95 -19.92 -3.01
C GLU A 42 9.69 -19.14 -3.40
N ARG A 43 8.96 -19.67 -4.37
CA ARG A 43 7.73 -19.07 -4.90
C ARG A 43 6.51 -19.96 -4.79
N SER A 44 6.72 -21.25 -4.43
CA SER A 44 5.62 -22.18 -4.25
C SER A 44 4.94 -22.02 -2.89
N VAL A 45 3.67 -22.42 -2.81
CA VAL A 45 2.92 -22.40 -1.54
C VAL A 45 3.55 -23.29 -0.45
N LYS A 46 4.47 -24.17 -0.80
CA LYS A 46 5.18 -25.04 0.16
C LYS A 46 6.14 -24.23 1.04
N GLY A 47 6.62 -23.10 0.55
CA GLY A 47 7.48 -22.18 1.29
C GLY A 47 6.74 -21.22 2.22
N MET A 48 5.40 -21.23 2.21
CA MET A 48 4.62 -20.42 3.14
C MET A 48 4.88 -20.81 4.58
N LEU A 49 4.89 -19.83 5.46
CA LEU A 49 5.02 -20.04 6.90
C LEU A 49 3.85 -20.88 7.44
N PRO A 50 4.08 -21.73 8.45
CA PRO A 50 3.02 -22.52 9.05
C PRO A 50 2.07 -21.63 9.88
N TRP A 51 0.76 -21.73 9.62
CA TRP A 51 -0.27 -20.96 10.32
C TRP A 51 -0.28 -21.20 11.84
N GLN A 52 0.21 -22.35 12.29
CA GLN A 52 0.28 -22.73 13.70
C GLN A 52 1.12 -21.78 14.56
N GLN A 53 1.97 -20.98 13.94
CA GLN A 53 2.81 -20.00 14.61
C GLN A 53 2.08 -18.66 14.88
N LEU A 54 0.86 -18.46 14.34
CA LEU A 54 0.02 -17.31 14.66
C LEU A 54 -0.67 -17.51 16.01
N ASN A 55 -0.33 -16.68 16.99
CA ASN A 55 -0.97 -16.75 18.29
C ASN A 55 -2.48 -16.50 18.19
N GLY A 56 -3.25 -17.25 19.00
CA GLY A 56 -4.72 -17.13 19.05
C GLY A 56 -5.46 -17.89 17.96
N ILE A 57 -4.76 -18.45 16.94
CA ILE A 57 -5.40 -19.05 15.78
C ILE A 57 -6.21 -20.31 16.13
N GLU A 58 -5.77 -21.11 17.10
CA GLU A 58 -6.51 -22.29 17.54
C GLU A 58 -7.83 -21.89 18.20
N LYS A 59 -7.81 -20.90 19.10
CA LYS A 59 -9.02 -20.36 19.74
C LYS A 59 -9.98 -19.77 18.71
N ALA A 60 -9.47 -19.01 17.76
CA ALA A 60 -10.25 -18.40 16.69
C ALA A 60 -10.92 -19.43 15.77
N THR A 61 -10.18 -20.49 15.39
CA THR A 61 -10.74 -21.56 14.55
C THR A 61 -11.80 -22.38 15.27
N GLU A 62 -11.64 -22.66 16.58
CA GLU A 62 -12.69 -23.33 17.39
C GLU A 62 -13.94 -22.44 17.53
N MET A 63 -13.78 -21.12 17.70
CA MET A 63 -14.91 -20.18 17.70
C MET A 63 -15.67 -20.24 16.38
N LEU A 64 -14.97 -20.16 15.24
CA LEU A 64 -15.59 -20.25 13.92
C LEU A 64 -16.21 -21.63 13.66
N TYR A 65 -15.56 -22.71 14.06
CA TYR A 65 -16.13 -24.06 13.97
C TYR A 65 -17.46 -24.16 14.72
N ASN A 66 -17.54 -23.67 15.96
CA ASN A 66 -18.77 -23.67 16.73
C ASN A 66 -19.84 -22.79 16.09
N ALA A 67 -19.47 -21.61 15.59
CA ALA A 67 -20.37 -20.72 14.85
C ALA A 67 -20.96 -21.39 13.60
N LEU A 68 -20.15 -22.11 12.82
CA LEU A 68 -20.60 -22.86 11.65
C LEU A 68 -21.55 -24.00 12.05
N ARG A 69 -21.20 -24.74 13.11
CA ARG A 69 -22.02 -25.86 13.63
C ARG A 69 -23.38 -25.39 14.11
N GLU A 70 -23.46 -24.24 14.73
CA GLU A 70 -24.67 -23.66 15.32
C GLU A 70 -25.42 -22.73 14.34
N ASN A 71 -24.92 -22.60 13.11
CA ASN A 71 -25.44 -21.69 12.09
C ASN A 71 -25.56 -20.24 12.59
N THR A 72 -24.58 -19.81 13.39
CA THR A 72 -24.49 -18.47 13.96
C THR A 72 -24.33 -17.44 12.84
N ARG A 73 -25.05 -16.31 12.96
CA ARG A 73 -24.89 -15.20 12.02
C ARG A 73 -23.61 -14.44 12.30
N ILE A 74 -22.64 -14.59 11.39
CA ILE A 74 -21.34 -13.92 11.42
C ILE A 74 -21.44 -12.64 10.60
N VAL A 75 -21.11 -11.50 11.21
CA VAL A 75 -20.89 -10.23 10.51
C VAL A 75 -19.40 -9.94 10.43
N VAL A 76 -18.85 -9.95 9.22
CA VAL A 76 -17.46 -9.56 8.96
C VAL A 76 -17.39 -8.04 8.86
N VAL A 77 -16.64 -7.41 9.75
CA VAL A 77 -16.45 -5.96 9.78
C VAL A 77 -15.08 -5.64 9.19
N GLY A 78 -15.06 -5.06 7.99
CA GLY A 78 -13.84 -4.69 7.27
C GLY A 78 -13.34 -3.29 7.56
N ASP A 79 -12.24 -2.91 6.90
CA ASP A 79 -11.78 -1.54 6.80
C ASP A 79 -12.17 -0.93 5.44
N PHE A 80 -12.07 0.39 5.32
CA PHE A 80 -12.51 1.20 4.17
C PHE A 80 -11.41 1.41 3.10
N ASP A 81 -10.41 0.55 3.03
CA ASP A 81 -9.38 0.57 1.99
C ASP A 81 -9.31 -0.76 1.21
N ALA A 82 -8.33 -0.88 0.31
CA ALA A 82 -8.22 -2.06 -0.55
C ALA A 82 -7.85 -3.33 0.22
N ASP A 83 -7.06 -3.23 1.31
CA ASP A 83 -6.75 -4.39 2.15
C ASP A 83 -7.99 -4.83 2.94
N GLY A 84 -8.71 -3.90 3.56
CA GLY A 84 -9.98 -4.18 4.22
C GLY A 84 -11.02 -4.77 3.28
N ALA A 85 -11.15 -4.26 2.04
CA ALA A 85 -12.08 -4.79 1.05
C ALA A 85 -11.70 -6.21 0.60
N THR A 86 -10.41 -6.47 0.32
CA THR A 86 -9.94 -7.82 -0.06
C THR A 86 -10.03 -8.80 1.09
N SER A 87 -9.73 -8.37 2.32
CA SER A 87 -9.89 -9.15 3.55
C SER A 87 -11.34 -9.55 3.78
N THR A 88 -12.27 -8.61 3.62
CA THR A 88 -13.71 -8.83 3.75
C THR A 88 -14.20 -9.82 2.70
N ALA A 89 -13.89 -9.58 1.42
CA ALA A 89 -14.30 -10.45 0.33
C ALA A 89 -13.75 -11.87 0.50
N LEU A 90 -12.46 -12.00 0.82
CA LEU A 90 -11.80 -13.30 1.07
C LEU A 90 -12.49 -14.06 2.20
N SER A 91 -12.76 -13.39 3.33
CA SER A 91 -13.38 -14.02 4.50
C SER A 91 -14.80 -14.48 4.20
N VAL A 92 -15.63 -13.65 3.56
CA VAL A 92 -17.01 -14.02 3.18
C VAL A 92 -17.01 -15.17 2.18
N LEU A 93 -16.18 -15.14 1.14
CA LEU A 93 -16.07 -16.19 0.13
C LEU A 93 -15.59 -17.52 0.75
N SER A 94 -14.55 -17.44 1.59
CA SER A 94 -14.00 -18.62 2.25
C SER A 94 -15.00 -19.25 3.21
N LEU A 95 -15.66 -18.46 4.07
CA LEU A 95 -16.67 -18.97 5.01
C LEU A 95 -17.83 -19.63 4.27
N ARG A 96 -18.33 -19.01 3.17
CA ARG A 96 -19.37 -19.62 2.32
C ARG A 96 -18.90 -20.94 1.72
N ALA A 97 -17.70 -20.99 1.15
CA ALA A 97 -17.13 -22.20 0.58
C ALA A 97 -16.90 -23.30 1.63
N LEU A 98 -16.64 -22.94 2.89
CA LEU A 98 -16.52 -23.85 4.03
C LEU A 98 -17.86 -24.30 4.60
N GLY A 99 -19.00 -23.84 4.04
CA GLY A 99 -20.35 -24.24 4.42
C GLY A 99 -21.00 -23.34 5.49
N CYS A 100 -20.58 -22.08 5.59
CA CYS A 100 -21.26 -21.06 6.39
C CYS A 100 -22.32 -20.35 5.53
N ASP A 101 -23.59 -20.69 5.73
CA ASP A 101 -24.71 -20.06 4.99
C ASP A 101 -25.09 -18.68 5.56
N ASN A 102 -24.70 -18.40 6.80
CA ASN A 102 -25.17 -17.24 7.56
C ASN A 102 -24.06 -16.23 7.81
N VAL A 103 -23.37 -15.80 6.74
CA VAL A 103 -22.30 -14.79 6.78
C VAL A 103 -22.68 -13.59 5.93
N THR A 104 -22.51 -12.41 6.51
CA THR A 104 -22.63 -11.10 5.84
C THR A 104 -21.47 -10.20 6.23
N TYR A 105 -21.43 -9.00 5.69
CA TYR A 105 -20.35 -8.05 5.98
C TYR A 105 -20.89 -6.63 6.24
N LEU A 106 -20.04 -5.82 6.86
CA LEU A 106 -20.23 -4.42 7.11
C LEU A 106 -18.88 -3.71 6.90
N VAL A 107 -18.89 -2.59 6.18
CA VAL A 107 -17.73 -1.71 6.08
C VAL A 107 -18.09 -0.37 6.70
N PRO A 108 -17.33 0.10 7.71
CA PRO A 108 -17.56 1.42 8.30
C PRO A 108 -17.38 2.54 7.28
N ASN A 109 -18.19 3.59 7.40
CA ASN A 109 -18.00 4.81 6.63
C ASN A 109 -16.94 5.67 7.33
N ARG A 110 -15.86 6.01 6.64
CA ARG A 110 -14.75 6.82 7.16
C ARG A 110 -15.19 8.16 7.78
N PHE A 111 -16.25 8.76 7.23
CA PHE A 111 -16.69 10.11 7.60
C PHE A 111 -17.66 10.09 8.76
N GLU A 112 -18.51 9.06 8.83
CA GLU A 112 -19.61 8.92 9.79
C GLU A 112 -19.20 8.07 11.00
N ASP A 113 -18.60 6.90 10.76
CA ASP A 113 -18.31 5.89 11.79
C ASP A 113 -16.89 5.98 12.34
N GLY A 114 -15.97 6.63 11.61
CA GLY A 114 -14.54 6.67 11.95
C GLY A 114 -13.80 5.41 11.54
N TYR A 115 -12.79 5.01 12.31
CA TYR A 115 -11.92 3.88 12.02
C TYR A 115 -12.20 2.70 12.94
N GLY A 116 -12.28 1.51 12.36
CA GLY A 116 -12.33 0.23 13.07
C GLY A 116 -13.71 -0.08 13.69
N LEU A 117 -13.71 -0.99 14.65
CA LEU A 117 -14.93 -1.41 15.34
C LEU A 117 -15.27 -0.41 16.45
N SER A 118 -16.06 0.63 16.13
CA SER A 118 -16.63 1.55 17.10
C SER A 118 -17.94 1.01 17.69
N PRO A 119 -18.45 1.56 18.83
CA PRO A 119 -19.78 1.23 19.33
C PRO A 119 -20.90 1.41 18.30
N GLU A 120 -20.82 2.45 17.46
CA GLU A 120 -21.79 2.73 16.39
C GLU A 120 -21.77 1.64 15.30
N VAL A 121 -20.59 1.16 14.95
CA VAL A 121 -20.42 0.03 14.01
C VAL A 121 -20.97 -1.26 14.61
N VAL A 122 -20.79 -1.48 15.89
CA VAL A 122 -21.39 -2.62 16.62
C VAL A 122 -22.92 -2.54 16.60
N ASP A 123 -23.50 -1.37 16.83
CA ASP A 123 -24.96 -1.17 16.74
C ASP A 123 -25.48 -1.48 15.33
N GLN A 124 -24.77 -1.07 14.28
CA GLN A 124 -25.10 -1.41 12.90
C GLN A 124 -25.00 -2.93 12.64
N ALA A 125 -23.99 -3.60 13.19
CA ALA A 125 -23.86 -5.06 13.09
C ALA A 125 -24.98 -5.78 13.85
N HIS A 126 -25.32 -5.30 15.05
CA HIS A 126 -26.43 -5.82 15.85
C HIS A 126 -27.77 -5.66 15.12
N ALA A 127 -28.03 -4.49 14.52
CA ALA A 127 -29.23 -4.25 13.71
C ALA A 127 -29.33 -5.18 12.49
N ARG A 128 -28.21 -5.68 11.95
CA ARG A 128 -28.15 -6.73 10.93
C ARG A 128 -28.31 -8.15 11.48
N GLY A 129 -28.50 -8.27 12.79
CA GLY A 129 -28.71 -9.54 13.50
C GLY A 129 -27.41 -10.28 13.78
N ALA A 130 -26.29 -9.59 13.95
CA ALA A 130 -25.01 -10.22 14.31
C ALA A 130 -25.15 -11.03 15.61
N GLN A 131 -24.71 -12.27 15.57
CA GLN A 131 -24.54 -13.16 16.70
C GLN A 131 -23.07 -13.41 17.01
N MET A 132 -22.20 -13.03 16.07
CA MET A 132 -20.75 -12.99 16.19
C MET A 132 -20.22 -11.89 15.26
N ILE A 133 -19.26 -11.11 15.72
CA ILE A 133 -18.50 -10.16 14.91
C ILE A 133 -17.11 -10.71 14.66
N MET A 134 -16.66 -10.66 13.41
CA MET A 134 -15.28 -10.93 13.01
C MET A 134 -14.73 -9.67 12.34
N THR A 135 -13.74 -9.01 12.95
CA THR A 135 -13.05 -7.91 12.28
C THR A 135 -11.97 -8.42 11.35
N VAL A 136 -11.74 -7.72 10.26
CA VAL A 136 -10.65 -7.98 9.32
C VAL A 136 -9.95 -6.67 8.99
N ASP A 137 -8.62 -6.66 9.10
CA ASP A 137 -7.79 -5.47 8.86
C ASP A 137 -8.07 -4.30 9.82
N ASN A 138 -8.69 -4.58 10.95
CA ASN A 138 -8.96 -3.63 12.02
C ASN A 138 -9.28 -4.36 13.33
N GLY A 139 -9.39 -3.60 14.42
CA GLY A 139 -9.92 -4.10 15.68
C GLY A 139 -8.91 -4.17 16.80
N ILE A 140 -7.59 -4.17 16.54
CA ILE A 140 -6.56 -4.30 17.60
C ILE A 140 -6.59 -3.16 18.62
N SER A 141 -7.16 -2.02 18.28
CA SER A 141 -7.32 -0.85 19.15
C SER A 141 -8.78 -0.55 19.51
N SER A 142 -9.72 -1.45 19.18
CA SER A 142 -11.17 -1.23 19.28
C SER A 142 -11.73 -1.62 20.67
N HIS A 143 -11.15 -1.10 21.75
CA HIS A 143 -11.57 -1.41 23.12
C HIS A 143 -13.06 -1.13 23.35
N ALA A 144 -13.52 0.09 23.08
CA ALA A 144 -14.91 0.50 23.30
C ALA A 144 -15.91 -0.31 22.46
N GLY A 145 -15.55 -0.64 21.21
CA GLY A 145 -16.40 -1.45 20.34
C GLY A 145 -16.52 -2.89 20.83
N VAL A 146 -15.42 -3.50 21.27
CA VAL A 146 -15.43 -4.85 21.84
C VAL A 146 -16.26 -4.89 23.14
N ASP A 147 -16.06 -3.93 24.04
CA ASP A 147 -16.83 -3.84 25.28
C ASP A 147 -18.34 -3.66 25.01
N HIS A 148 -18.67 -2.84 24.01
CA HIS A 148 -20.06 -2.63 23.60
C HIS A 148 -20.69 -3.89 22.97
N ALA A 149 -19.94 -4.62 22.13
CA ALA A 149 -20.40 -5.89 21.57
C ALA A 149 -20.68 -6.92 22.68
N HIS A 150 -19.80 -7.03 23.66
CA HIS A 150 -20.00 -7.91 24.81
C HIS A 150 -21.21 -7.50 25.65
N ALA A 151 -21.46 -6.21 25.84
CA ALA A 151 -22.66 -5.72 26.52
C ALA A 151 -23.97 -6.13 25.81
N LEU A 152 -23.92 -6.32 24.48
CA LEU A 152 -25.00 -6.85 23.66
C LEU A 152 -25.00 -8.39 23.56
N GLY A 153 -24.06 -9.08 24.22
CA GLY A 153 -23.92 -10.53 24.16
C GLY A 153 -23.33 -11.07 22.86
N ILE A 154 -22.62 -10.25 22.10
CA ILE A 154 -22.02 -10.61 20.82
C ILE A 154 -20.53 -10.86 21.00
N PRO A 155 -20.03 -12.10 20.80
CA PRO A 155 -18.60 -12.40 20.83
C PRO A 155 -17.88 -11.78 19.65
N VAL A 156 -16.62 -11.38 19.87
CA VAL A 156 -15.77 -10.69 18.88
C VAL A 156 -14.49 -11.47 18.63
N LEU A 157 -14.25 -11.79 17.35
CA LEU A 157 -12.98 -12.30 16.83
C LEU A 157 -12.27 -11.16 16.09
N VAL A 158 -11.09 -10.76 16.55
CA VAL A 158 -10.25 -9.75 15.90
C VAL A 158 -9.21 -10.43 15.01
N THR A 159 -9.17 -10.05 13.72
CA THR A 159 -8.03 -10.31 12.84
C THR A 159 -7.49 -8.99 12.33
N ASP A 160 -6.22 -8.72 12.60
CA ASP A 160 -5.60 -7.44 12.32
C ASP A 160 -4.10 -7.63 12.10
N HIS A 161 -3.43 -6.64 11.54
CA HIS A 161 -1.97 -6.60 11.38
C HIS A 161 -1.35 -5.29 11.87
N HIS A 162 -2.16 -4.34 12.25
CA HIS A 162 -1.69 -3.07 12.80
C HIS A 162 -0.96 -3.27 14.12
N LEU A 163 -0.05 -2.34 14.44
CA LEU A 163 0.69 -2.39 15.70
C LEU A 163 -0.25 -2.25 16.89
N PRO A 164 -0.19 -3.16 17.86
CA PRO A 164 -1.01 -3.07 19.07
C PRO A 164 -0.60 -1.88 19.95
N GLY A 165 -1.56 -1.33 20.68
CA GLY A 165 -1.31 -0.37 21.75
C GLY A 165 -0.65 -1.00 22.98
N GLU A 166 -0.60 -0.25 24.09
CA GLU A 166 -0.11 -0.77 25.36
C GLU A 166 -1.00 -1.88 25.92
N THR A 167 -2.30 -1.76 25.69
CA THR A 167 -3.32 -2.75 26.09
C THR A 167 -4.04 -3.28 24.86
N LEU A 168 -4.58 -4.49 24.99
CA LEU A 168 -5.37 -5.14 23.95
C LEU A 168 -6.86 -5.05 24.31
N PRO A 169 -7.77 -4.98 23.31
CA PRO A 169 -9.20 -5.11 23.57
C PRO A 169 -9.51 -6.50 24.14
N ALA A 170 -10.54 -6.61 24.94
CA ALA A 170 -10.95 -7.86 25.60
C ALA A 170 -11.70 -8.81 24.65
N ALA A 171 -11.32 -8.88 23.38
CA ALA A 171 -11.94 -9.74 22.38
C ALA A 171 -11.81 -11.22 22.74
N ASP A 172 -12.77 -12.05 22.27
CA ASP A 172 -12.80 -13.48 22.55
C ASP A 172 -11.62 -14.22 21.95
N ALA A 173 -11.15 -13.79 20.77
CA ALA A 173 -9.87 -14.18 20.20
C ALA A 173 -9.27 -13.04 19.39
N ILE A 174 -7.94 -12.97 19.36
CA ILE A 174 -7.18 -12.00 18.57
C ILE A 174 -6.12 -12.73 17.78
N ILE A 175 -6.08 -12.48 16.47
CA ILE A 175 -5.01 -12.92 15.59
C ILE A 175 -4.34 -11.66 15.02
N ASN A 176 -3.09 -11.47 15.37
CA ASN A 176 -2.27 -10.39 14.84
C ASN A 176 -0.79 -10.78 14.93
N PRO A 177 -0.04 -10.81 13.81
CA PRO A 177 1.38 -11.18 13.82
C PRO A 177 2.24 -10.23 14.64
N ASN A 178 1.76 -9.01 14.91
CA ASN A 178 2.47 -7.96 15.65
C ASN A 178 2.23 -7.98 17.17
N LEU A 179 1.49 -8.96 17.70
CA LEU A 179 1.42 -9.18 19.14
C LEU A 179 2.81 -9.44 19.71
N ARG A 180 3.07 -8.96 20.93
CA ARG A 180 4.39 -9.04 21.59
C ARG A 180 4.90 -10.47 21.77
N ASP A 181 4.00 -11.40 22.00
CA ASP A 181 4.24 -12.84 22.25
C ASP A 181 3.95 -13.72 21.03
N CYS A 182 3.74 -13.14 19.86
CA CYS A 182 3.50 -13.90 18.64
C CYS A 182 4.82 -14.30 17.97
N ASP A 183 5.03 -15.60 17.80
CA ASP A 183 6.24 -16.17 17.19
C ASP A 183 6.20 -16.24 15.66
N PHE A 184 5.12 -15.79 15.04
CA PHE A 184 5.00 -15.79 13.59
C PHE A 184 6.09 -14.91 12.96
N PRO A 185 6.97 -15.46 12.10
CA PRO A 185 8.17 -14.74 11.65
C PRO A 185 7.88 -13.53 10.76
N SER A 186 6.82 -13.60 9.92
CA SER A 186 6.42 -12.47 9.07
C SER A 186 5.59 -11.47 9.87
N LYS A 187 6.22 -10.38 10.32
CA LYS A 187 5.51 -9.26 10.97
C LYS A 187 4.84 -8.31 9.96
N SER A 188 5.00 -8.60 8.68
CA SER A 188 4.59 -7.74 7.58
C SER A 188 3.37 -8.27 6.82
N LEU A 189 2.64 -9.26 7.35
CA LEU A 189 1.38 -9.67 6.73
C LEU A 189 0.44 -8.48 6.62
N ALA A 190 -0.23 -8.32 5.48
CA ALA A 190 -1.39 -7.47 5.34
C ALA A 190 -2.62 -8.10 6.02
N GLY A 191 -3.67 -7.33 6.28
CA GLY A 191 -4.91 -7.84 6.88
C GLY A 191 -5.49 -9.01 6.11
N VAL A 192 -5.48 -8.95 4.76
CA VAL A 192 -5.92 -10.06 3.90
C VAL A 192 -5.07 -11.32 4.06
N GLY A 193 -3.78 -11.16 4.33
CA GLY A 193 -2.87 -12.27 4.63
C GLY A 193 -3.24 -12.96 5.94
N VAL A 194 -3.52 -12.18 6.99
CA VAL A 194 -3.97 -12.71 8.29
C VAL A 194 -5.29 -13.46 8.13
N ALA A 195 -6.26 -12.88 7.45
CA ALA A 195 -7.54 -13.53 7.15
C ALA A 195 -7.35 -14.83 6.36
N PHE A 196 -6.47 -14.84 5.36
CA PHE A 196 -6.16 -16.03 4.58
C PHE A 196 -5.59 -17.17 5.43
N TYR A 197 -4.64 -16.87 6.31
CA TYR A 197 -4.07 -17.85 7.24
C TYR A 197 -5.13 -18.42 8.19
N LEU A 198 -6.03 -17.59 8.72
CA LEU A 198 -7.15 -18.06 9.53
C LEU A 198 -8.06 -19.02 8.76
N MET A 199 -8.39 -18.71 7.51
CA MET A 199 -9.24 -19.58 6.69
C MET A 199 -8.54 -20.92 6.36
N LEU A 200 -7.22 -20.93 6.14
CA LEU A 200 -6.43 -22.15 5.98
C LEU A 200 -6.48 -23.03 7.24
N ALA A 201 -6.33 -22.41 8.41
CA ALA A 201 -6.39 -23.11 9.70
C ALA A 201 -7.80 -23.66 9.94
N LEU A 202 -8.85 -22.87 9.70
CA LEU A 202 -10.25 -23.32 9.84
C LEU A 202 -10.56 -24.48 8.89
N ARG A 203 -10.14 -24.40 7.62
CA ARG A 203 -10.31 -25.50 6.67
C ARG A 203 -9.66 -26.79 7.17
N THR A 204 -8.48 -26.68 7.78
CA THR A 204 -7.76 -27.83 8.35
C THR A 204 -8.55 -28.42 9.52
N LEU A 205 -9.00 -27.62 10.48
CA LEU A 205 -9.82 -28.07 11.60
C LEU A 205 -11.11 -28.73 11.13
N LEU A 206 -11.82 -28.14 10.18
CA LEU A 206 -13.07 -28.69 9.61
C LEU A 206 -12.84 -30.06 8.97
N ARG A 207 -11.74 -30.23 8.23
CA ARG A 207 -11.36 -31.51 7.65
C ARG A 207 -11.10 -32.54 8.73
N ASP A 208 -10.34 -32.19 9.76
CA ASP A 208 -9.94 -33.09 10.84
C ASP A 208 -11.15 -33.49 11.73
N LYS A 209 -12.19 -32.64 11.80
CA LYS A 209 -13.50 -32.93 12.44
C LYS A 209 -14.48 -33.70 11.54
N GLY A 210 -14.10 -34.08 10.30
CA GLY A 210 -14.99 -34.79 9.37
C GLY A 210 -16.16 -33.92 8.85
N TRP A 211 -16.05 -32.61 8.91
CA TRP A 211 -17.10 -31.64 8.55
C TRP A 211 -17.57 -31.77 7.11
N PHE A 212 -16.65 -31.90 6.17
CA PHE A 212 -16.95 -31.95 4.75
C PHE A 212 -17.69 -33.27 4.40
N ASP A 213 -17.23 -34.40 4.92
CA ASP A 213 -17.85 -35.70 4.71
C ASP A 213 -19.26 -35.73 5.30
N SER A 214 -19.43 -35.21 6.53
CA SER A 214 -20.72 -35.20 7.22
C SER A 214 -21.79 -34.34 6.53
N ARG A 215 -21.36 -33.35 5.74
CA ARG A 215 -22.26 -32.44 4.99
C ARG A 215 -22.35 -32.78 3.50
N GLY A 216 -21.55 -33.72 3.01
CA GLY A 216 -21.49 -34.06 1.58
C GLY A 216 -21.00 -32.93 0.69
N ILE A 217 -20.13 -32.02 1.22
CA ILE A 217 -19.51 -30.94 0.48
C ILE A 217 -18.02 -31.20 0.27
N ALA A 218 -17.47 -30.77 -0.85
CA ALA A 218 -16.04 -30.89 -1.11
C ALA A 218 -15.25 -29.83 -0.30
N ALA A 219 -14.10 -30.22 0.25
CA ALA A 219 -13.20 -29.27 0.89
C ALA A 219 -12.70 -28.24 -0.14
N PRO A 220 -12.93 -26.93 0.04
CA PRO A 220 -12.59 -25.93 -0.95
C PRO A 220 -11.07 -25.75 -1.09
N ASN A 221 -10.63 -25.38 -2.30
CA ASN A 221 -9.25 -24.98 -2.56
C ASN A 221 -9.10 -23.48 -2.31
N LEU A 222 -8.70 -23.08 -1.10
CA LEU A 222 -8.57 -21.66 -0.73
C LEU A 222 -7.46 -20.92 -1.50
N ALA A 223 -6.54 -21.63 -2.17
CA ALA A 223 -5.58 -21.00 -3.07
C ALA A 223 -6.27 -20.25 -4.24
N GLU A 224 -7.56 -20.51 -4.48
CA GLU A 224 -8.34 -19.78 -5.47
C GLU A 224 -8.50 -18.29 -5.13
N TYR A 225 -8.32 -17.91 -3.87
CA TYR A 225 -8.43 -16.53 -3.39
C TYR A 225 -7.08 -15.82 -3.24
N LEU A 226 -5.97 -16.41 -3.70
CA LEU A 226 -4.64 -15.79 -3.65
C LEU A 226 -4.52 -14.55 -4.55
N ASP A 227 -5.40 -14.38 -5.52
CA ASP A 227 -5.52 -13.15 -6.30
C ASP A 227 -5.97 -11.95 -5.43
N LEU A 228 -6.92 -12.17 -4.50
CA LEU A 228 -7.32 -11.18 -3.49
C LEU A 228 -6.18 -10.91 -2.51
N VAL A 229 -5.49 -11.96 -2.05
CA VAL A 229 -4.36 -11.83 -1.13
C VAL A 229 -3.24 -10.99 -1.76
N ALA A 230 -2.90 -11.24 -3.02
CA ALA A 230 -1.89 -10.45 -3.72
C ALA A 230 -2.31 -8.98 -3.87
N LEU A 231 -3.59 -8.73 -4.21
CA LEU A 231 -4.09 -7.38 -4.39
C LEU A 231 -4.05 -6.58 -3.08
N GLY A 232 -4.58 -7.12 -1.98
CA GLY A 232 -4.56 -6.44 -0.67
C GLY A 232 -3.13 -6.23 -0.17
N THR A 233 -2.28 -7.26 -0.18
CA THR A 233 -0.87 -7.19 0.25
C THR A 233 -0.10 -6.08 -0.46
N VAL A 234 -0.26 -5.96 -1.78
CA VAL A 234 0.46 -4.93 -2.54
C VAL A 234 -0.17 -3.55 -2.36
N ALA A 235 -1.51 -3.47 -2.28
CA ALA A 235 -2.22 -2.20 -2.14
C ALA A 235 -1.99 -1.55 -0.77
N ASP A 236 -1.81 -2.34 0.29
CA ASP A 236 -1.50 -1.87 1.64
C ASP A 236 -0.03 -1.43 1.81
N VAL A 237 0.82 -1.72 0.81
CA VAL A 237 2.23 -1.31 0.79
C VAL A 237 3.04 -1.92 1.94
N VAL A 238 2.67 -3.09 2.42
CA VAL A 238 3.47 -3.82 3.42
C VAL A 238 4.79 -4.33 2.84
N PRO A 239 5.84 -4.49 3.66
CA PRO A 239 7.09 -5.08 3.23
C PRO A 239 6.91 -6.44 2.55
N LEU A 240 7.50 -6.61 1.37
CA LEU A 240 7.51 -7.88 0.64
C LEU A 240 8.64 -8.78 1.19
N ASP A 241 8.48 -9.25 2.42
CA ASP A 241 9.31 -10.31 2.97
C ASP A 241 9.12 -11.63 2.20
N THR A 242 9.85 -12.67 2.54
CA THR A 242 9.79 -13.95 1.81
C THR A 242 8.37 -14.50 1.75
N ASN A 243 7.61 -14.46 2.85
CA ASN A 243 6.25 -14.97 2.89
C ASN A 243 5.29 -14.15 2.01
N ASN A 244 5.35 -12.82 2.10
CA ASN A 244 4.53 -11.92 1.27
C ASN A 244 4.90 -12.02 -0.22
N ARG A 245 6.18 -12.27 -0.56
CA ARG A 245 6.58 -12.53 -1.94
C ARG A 245 5.95 -13.81 -2.49
N ILE A 246 5.89 -14.88 -1.69
CA ILE A 246 5.21 -16.13 -2.08
C ILE A 246 3.73 -15.86 -2.35
N LEU A 247 3.03 -15.24 -1.40
CA LEU A 247 1.60 -14.92 -1.53
C LEU A 247 1.32 -14.06 -2.77
N THR A 248 2.10 -13.01 -2.95
CA THR A 248 1.98 -12.09 -4.10
C THR A 248 2.29 -12.80 -5.43
N TRP A 249 3.35 -13.61 -5.48
CA TRP A 249 3.69 -14.37 -6.68
C TRP A 249 2.59 -15.34 -7.09
N GLN A 250 2.04 -16.07 -6.12
CA GLN A 250 0.98 -17.03 -6.36
C GLN A 250 -0.29 -16.35 -6.88
N GLY A 251 -0.67 -15.22 -6.29
CA GLY A 251 -1.81 -14.44 -6.77
C GLY A 251 -1.60 -13.88 -8.18
N LEU A 252 -0.43 -13.28 -8.45
CA LEU A 252 -0.07 -12.80 -9.79
C LEU A 252 -0.08 -13.93 -10.83
N SER A 253 0.45 -15.10 -10.47
CA SER A 253 0.47 -16.28 -11.36
C SER A 253 -0.93 -16.74 -11.71
N ARG A 254 -1.87 -16.72 -10.76
CA ARG A 254 -3.29 -17.04 -11.01
C ARG A 254 -3.95 -16.02 -11.93
N ILE A 255 -3.73 -14.73 -11.70
CA ILE A 255 -4.27 -13.66 -12.54
C ILE A 255 -3.74 -13.80 -13.97
N ARG A 256 -2.44 -14.01 -14.14
CA ARG A 256 -1.80 -14.26 -15.44
C ARG A 256 -2.35 -15.50 -16.16
N ALA A 257 -2.72 -16.53 -15.41
CA ALA A 257 -3.34 -17.75 -15.94
C ALA A 257 -4.85 -17.59 -16.24
N GLY A 258 -5.42 -16.38 -16.08
CA GLY A 258 -6.84 -16.11 -16.29
C GLY A 258 -7.76 -16.71 -15.22
N LYS A 259 -7.20 -17.13 -14.07
CA LYS A 259 -7.92 -17.78 -12.97
C LYS A 259 -8.19 -16.82 -11.81
N CYS A 260 -8.52 -15.58 -12.10
CA CYS A 260 -8.85 -14.58 -11.10
C CYS A 260 -10.36 -14.33 -10.99
N ARG A 261 -10.75 -13.68 -9.90
CA ARG A 261 -12.12 -13.24 -9.68
C ARG A 261 -12.61 -12.30 -10.80
N PRO A 262 -13.90 -12.35 -11.18
CA PRO A 262 -14.47 -11.43 -12.18
C PRO A 262 -14.24 -9.96 -11.84
N GLY A 263 -14.30 -9.57 -10.57
CA GLY A 263 -14.02 -8.20 -10.13
C GLY A 263 -12.59 -7.74 -10.44
N ILE A 264 -11.59 -8.58 -10.20
CA ILE A 264 -10.19 -8.28 -10.54
C ILE A 264 -10.03 -8.17 -12.06
N LYS A 265 -10.66 -9.09 -12.82
CA LYS A 265 -10.64 -9.06 -14.27
C LYS A 265 -11.24 -7.75 -14.82
N ALA A 266 -12.38 -7.32 -14.30
CA ALA A 266 -13.03 -6.07 -14.68
C ALA A 266 -12.15 -4.84 -14.37
N LEU A 267 -11.48 -4.83 -13.20
CA LEU A 267 -10.52 -3.77 -12.86
C LEU A 267 -9.33 -3.72 -13.82
N LEU A 268 -8.81 -4.87 -14.24
CA LEU A 268 -7.73 -4.94 -15.23
C LEU A 268 -8.17 -4.42 -16.60
N GLU A 269 -9.36 -4.80 -17.05
CA GLU A 269 -9.94 -4.33 -18.31
C GLU A 269 -10.06 -2.79 -18.32
N ILE A 270 -10.64 -2.18 -17.27
CA ILE A 270 -10.83 -0.73 -17.21
C ILE A 270 -9.52 0.02 -16.98
N ALA A 271 -8.56 -0.59 -16.30
CA ALA A 271 -7.22 -0.05 -16.12
C ALA A 271 -6.34 -0.20 -17.37
N ASN A 272 -6.84 -0.86 -18.42
CA ASN A 272 -6.12 -1.18 -19.65
C ASN A 272 -4.79 -1.91 -19.35
N ARG A 273 -4.85 -2.95 -18.48
CA ARG A 273 -3.71 -3.79 -18.13
C ARG A 273 -3.85 -5.18 -18.74
N ASP A 274 -2.77 -5.63 -19.38
CA ASP A 274 -2.71 -6.98 -19.92
C ASP A 274 -2.45 -7.99 -18.78
N PRO A 275 -3.40 -8.90 -18.49
CA PRO A 275 -3.22 -9.88 -17.42
C PRO A 275 -1.96 -10.73 -17.56
N LEU A 276 -1.55 -11.06 -18.81
CA LEU A 276 -0.38 -11.92 -19.06
C LEU A 276 0.95 -11.28 -18.63
N LYS A 277 1.00 -9.95 -18.57
CA LYS A 277 2.20 -9.16 -18.27
C LYS A 277 2.13 -8.48 -16.91
N LEU A 278 1.10 -8.79 -16.13
CA LEU A 278 0.81 -8.12 -14.88
C LEU A 278 2.00 -8.21 -13.91
N ALA A 279 2.43 -7.08 -13.38
CA ALA A 279 3.42 -6.97 -12.31
C ALA A 279 2.74 -6.57 -10.98
N ALA A 280 3.46 -6.74 -9.86
CA ALA A 280 2.95 -6.29 -8.56
C ALA A 280 2.63 -4.79 -8.56
N SER A 281 3.44 -3.98 -9.25
CA SER A 281 3.20 -2.55 -9.39
C SER A 281 1.84 -2.21 -10.03
N ASP A 282 1.30 -3.05 -10.93
CA ASP A 282 -0.03 -2.84 -11.49
C ASP A 282 -1.13 -3.02 -10.45
N LEU A 283 -0.97 -3.97 -9.51
CA LEU A 283 -1.89 -4.12 -8.39
C LEU A 283 -1.89 -2.86 -7.50
N GLY A 284 -0.70 -2.35 -7.17
CA GLY A 284 -0.55 -1.18 -6.30
C GLY A 284 -0.89 0.16 -6.94
N PHE A 285 -0.59 0.35 -8.24
CA PHE A 285 -0.75 1.65 -8.90
C PHE A 285 -1.93 1.73 -9.89
N ALA A 286 -2.48 0.60 -10.30
CA ALA A 286 -3.64 0.59 -11.18
C ALA A 286 -4.92 0.10 -10.48
N LEU A 287 -4.91 -1.04 -9.80
CA LEU A 287 -6.11 -1.63 -9.19
C LEU A 287 -6.39 -1.04 -7.80
N GLY A 288 -5.40 -1.04 -6.92
CA GLY A 288 -5.53 -0.53 -5.54
C GLY A 288 -6.11 0.88 -5.45
N PRO A 289 -5.63 1.87 -6.24
CA PRO A 289 -6.17 3.22 -6.21
C PRO A 289 -7.66 3.34 -6.59
N ARG A 290 -8.17 2.44 -7.44
CA ARG A 290 -9.60 2.40 -7.81
C ARG A 290 -10.45 1.92 -6.64
N LEU A 291 -10.03 0.87 -5.95
CA LEU A 291 -10.67 0.41 -4.71
C LEU A 291 -10.60 1.50 -3.64
N ASN A 292 -9.41 2.01 -3.36
CA ASN A 292 -9.19 3.02 -2.33
C ASN A 292 -9.98 4.32 -2.56
N ALA A 293 -10.36 4.64 -3.80
CA ALA A 293 -11.15 5.82 -4.11
C ALA A 293 -12.55 5.76 -3.49
N ALA A 294 -13.17 4.58 -3.44
CA ALA A 294 -14.47 4.39 -2.78
C ALA A 294 -14.39 4.79 -1.30
N GLY A 295 -13.48 4.22 -0.52
CA GLY A 295 -13.33 4.55 0.90
C GLY A 295 -12.79 5.96 1.20
N ARG A 296 -12.44 6.74 0.17
CA ARG A 296 -12.01 8.15 0.30
C ARG A 296 -13.09 9.15 -0.06
N LEU A 297 -14.01 8.80 -0.94
CA LEU A 297 -15.01 9.72 -1.48
C LEU A 297 -16.45 9.24 -1.26
N ASP A 298 -16.64 7.95 -1.02
CA ASP A 298 -17.94 7.31 -0.93
C ASP A 298 -17.92 6.11 0.02
N ASP A 299 -18.59 5.03 -0.31
CA ASP A 299 -18.72 3.79 0.47
C ASP A 299 -17.90 2.65 -0.15
N MET A 300 -16.99 2.08 0.64
CA MET A 300 -16.18 0.93 0.24
C MET A 300 -17.01 -0.34 -0.02
N SER A 301 -18.27 -0.40 0.39
CA SER A 301 -19.14 -1.54 0.10
C SER A 301 -19.22 -1.85 -1.40
N VAL A 302 -19.08 -0.84 -2.28
CA VAL A 302 -18.98 -1.02 -3.74
C VAL A 302 -17.75 -1.84 -4.11
N GLY A 303 -16.61 -1.55 -3.48
CA GLY A 303 -15.37 -2.31 -3.68
C GLY A 303 -15.50 -3.77 -3.23
N VAL A 304 -16.09 -4.01 -2.06
CA VAL A 304 -16.35 -5.36 -1.56
C VAL A 304 -17.34 -6.10 -2.48
N ALA A 305 -18.43 -5.44 -2.90
CA ALA A 305 -19.40 -6.03 -3.82
C ALA A 305 -18.76 -6.45 -5.15
N LEU A 306 -17.86 -5.61 -5.71
CA LEU A 306 -17.09 -5.95 -6.90
C LEU A 306 -16.26 -7.23 -6.71
N LEU A 307 -15.55 -7.33 -5.58
CA LEU A 307 -14.68 -8.48 -5.30
C LEU A 307 -15.46 -9.76 -4.99
N LEU A 308 -16.69 -9.65 -4.46
CA LEU A 308 -17.60 -10.77 -4.23
C LEU A 308 -18.33 -11.22 -5.49
N CYS A 309 -18.43 -10.36 -6.51
CA CYS A 309 -19.23 -10.61 -7.71
C CYS A 309 -18.71 -11.82 -8.50
N ASP A 310 -19.61 -12.72 -8.89
CA ASP A 310 -19.30 -13.91 -9.72
C ASP A 310 -19.65 -13.69 -11.20
N ASN A 311 -20.34 -12.59 -11.53
CA ASN A 311 -20.76 -12.24 -12.89
C ASN A 311 -19.88 -11.12 -13.46
N ILE A 312 -19.23 -11.38 -14.59
CA ILE A 312 -18.34 -10.39 -15.22
C ILE A 312 -19.09 -9.14 -15.72
N GLY A 313 -20.36 -9.27 -16.13
CA GLY A 313 -21.16 -8.14 -16.56
C GLY A 313 -21.45 -7.17 -15.43
N GLU A 314 -21.85 -7.68 -14.28
CA GLU A 314 -22.06 -6.88 -13.06
C GLU A 314 -20.74 -6.32 -12.54
N ALA A 315 -19.66 -7.11 -12.55
CA ALA A 315 -18.33 -6.68 -12.16
C ALA A 315 -17.85 -5.48 -12.98
N ARG A 316 -18.13 -5.45 -14.30
CA ARG A 316 -17.79 -4.30 -15.16
C ARG A 316 -18.55 -3.04 -14.78
N VAL A 317 -19.80 -3.15 -14.35
CA VAL A 317 -20.59 -1.99 -13.88
C VAL A 317 -19.96 -1.40 -12.62
N LEU A 318 -19.67 -2.24 -11.63
CA LEU A 318 -19.02 -1.81 -10.38
C LEU A 318 -17.60 -1.29 -10.60
N ALA A 319 -16.83 -1.91 -11.50
CA ALA A 319 -15.49 -1.42 -11.85
C ALA A 319 -15.51 -0.04 -12.52
N ASN A 320 -16.51 0.24 -13.37
CA ASN A 320 -16.71 1.57 -13.96
C ASN A 320 -17.03 2.63 -12.89
N GLU A 321 -17.85 2.29 -11.90
CA GLU A 321 -18.14 3.16 -10.76
C GLU A 321 -16.88 3.50 -9.97
N LEU A 322 -16.07 2.51 -9.63
CA LEU A 322 -14.79 2.71 -8.94
C LEU A 322 -13.78 3.50 -9.78
N ASP A 323 -13.76 3.32 -11.10
CA ASP A 323 -12.89 4.13 -11.98
C ASP A 323 -13.34 5.59 -12.03
N ALA A 324 -14.65 5.85 -12.06
CA ALA A 324 -15.19 7.21 -11.99
C ALA A 324 -14.84 7.89 -10.65
N LEU A 325 -15.00 7.20 -9.53
CA LEU A 325 -14.56 7.70 -8.21
C LEU A 325 -13.05 7.98 -8.17
N ASN A 326 -12.24 7.10 -8.75
CA ASN A 326 -10.78 7.29 -8.81
C ASN A 326 -10.41 8.47 -9.71
N GLN A 327 -11.14 8.72 -10.79
CA GLN A 327 -10.93 9.89 -11.63
C GLN A 327 -11.27 11.18 -10.86
N THR A 328 -12.42 11.23 -10.20
CA THR A 328 -12.81 12.36 -9.34
C THR A 328 -11.77 12.60 -8.24
N ARG A 329 -11.29 11.55 -7.58
CA ARG A 329 -10.23 11.66 -6.57
C ARG A 329 -8.95 12.28 -7.15
N LYS A 330 -8.54 11.90 -8.38
CA LYS A 330 -7.36 12.47 -9.05
C LYS A 330 -7.54 13.96 -9.36
N GLU A 331 -8.72 14.37 -9.80
CA GLU A 331 -9.03 15.77 -10.09
C GLU A 331 -8.97 16.62 -8.82
N ILE A 332 -9.56 16.13 -7.72
CA ILE A 332 -9.47 16.77 -6.40
C ILE A 332 -8.00 16.86 -5.95
N GLU A 333 -7.23 15.75 -6.05
CA GLU A 333 -5.80 15.72 -5.69
C GLU A 333 -4.99 16.75 -6.47
N GLN A 334 -5.22 16.85 -7.79
CA GLN A 334 -4.51 17.79 -8.66
C GLN A 334 -4.83 19.25 -8.31
N GLY A 335 -6.08 19.57 -8.04
CA GLY A 335 -6.51 20.90 -7.58
C GLY A 335 -5.84 21.28 -6.27
N MET A 336 -5.97 20.43 -5.26
CA MET A 336 -5.36 20.63 -3.95
C MET A 336 -3.83 20.75 -4.03
N GLN A 337 -3.18 19.96 -4.90
CA GLN A 337 -1.73 20.04 -5.11
C GLN A 337 -1.31 21.37 -5.72
N ALA A 338 -2.05 21.89 -6.70
CA ALA A 338 -1.76 23.18 -7.32
C ALA A 338 -1.87 24.33 -6.30
N GLU A 339 -2.90 24.30 -5.46
CA GLU A 339 -3.09 25.28 -4.36
C GLU A 339 -1.97 25.19 -3.33
N ALA A 340 -1.61 23.98 -2.88
CA ALA A 340 -0.52 23.76 -1.93
C ALA A 340 0.82 24.27 -2.48
N LEU A 341 1.11 24.07 -3.76
CA LEU A 341 2.32 24.59 -4.40
C LEU A 341 2.33 26.12 -4.44
N THR A 342 1.19 26.73 -4.71
CA THR A 342 1.04 28.19 -4.67
C THR A 342 1.32 28.76 -3.27
N LEU A 343 0.89 28.06 -2.21
CA LEU A 343 1.19 28.44 -0.83
C LEU A 343 2.70 28.34 -0.55
N CYS A 344 3.36 27.26 -0.97
CA CYS A 344 4.81 27.11 -0.82
C CYS A 344 5.60 28.20 -1.59
N GLU A 345 5.19 28.52 -2.82
CA GLU A 345 5.83 29.59 -3.60
C GLU A 345 5.69 30.97 -2.96
N LYS A 346 4.58 31.26 -2.31
CA LYS A 346 4.41 32.49 -1.55
C LYS A 346 5.39 32.58 -0.38
N LEU A 347 5.61 31.49 0.34
CA LEU A 347 6.58 31.41 1.43
C LEU A 347 8.02 31.66 0.90
N GLU A 348 8.39 31.03 -0.20
CA GLU A 348 9.72 31.24 -0.81
C GLU A 348 9.94 32.67 -1.30
N ARG A 349 8.90 33.33 -1.85
CA ARG A 349 8.97 34.71 -2.36
C ARG A 349 9.09 35.76 -1.26
N SER A 350 8.60 35.46 -0.04
CA SER A 350 8.79 36.36 1.12
C SER A 350 10.24 36.43 1.60
N GLY A 351 11.13 35.63 1.03
CA GLY A 351 12.54 35.56 1.39
C GLY A 351 12.82 34.59 2.54
N ASP A 352 11.81 33.92 3.02
CA ASP A 352 11.93 32.93 4.07
C ASP A 352 12.36 31.57 3.48
N THR A 353 13.27 30.92 4.15
CA THR A 353 13.55 29.49 3.86
C THR A 353 12.37 28.66 4.32
N LEU A 354 11.97 27.67 3.52
CA LEU A 354 10.94 26.74 3.95
C LEU A 354 11.30 26.13 5.31
N PRO A 355 10.38 26.11 6.28
CA PRO A 355 10.62 25.50 7.59
C PRO A 355 10.93 24.02 7.47
N GLY A 356 11.54 23.42 8.48
CA GLY A 356 11.86 21.99 8.51
C GLY A 356 10.64 21.08 8.33
N GLY A 357 9.50 21.46 8.92
CA GLY A 357 8.20 20.82 8.75
C GLY A 357 7.16 21.76 8.17
N LEU A 358 6.28 21.24 7.33
CA LEU A 358 5.22 22.00 6.66
C LEU A 358 3.85 21.60 7.21
N ALA A 359 3.11 22.56 7.78
CA ALA A 359 1.68 22.39 8.05
C ALA A 359 0.90 23.31 7.10
N MET A 360 -0.12 22.76 6.44
CA MET A 360 -0.86 23.41 5.38
C MET A 360 -2.35 23.19 5.54
N TYR A 361 -3.14 24.22 5.27
CA TYR A 361 -4.58 24.19 5.35
C TYR A 361 -5.20 25.02 4.23
N HIS A 362 -6.34 24.54 3.73
CA HIS A 362 -7.21 25.32 2.87
C HIS A 362 -8.68 24.92 3.14
N PRO A 363 -9.61 25.88 3.20
CA PRO A 363 -11.00 25.60 3.57
C PRO A 363 -11.76 24.71 2.57
N GLU A 364 -11.29 24.59 1.34
CA GLU A 364 -11.91 23.74 0.30
C GLU A 364 -11.22 22.38 0.15
N TRP A 365 -10.22 22.06 0.96
CA TRP A 365 -9.57 20.77 0.86
C TRP A 365 -10.45 19.63 1.39
N HIS A 366 -10.35 18.50 0.70
CA HIS A 366 -11.16 17.32 1.01
C HIS A 366 -10.44 16.40 2.02
N GLN A 367 -11.09 16.09 3.15
CA GLN A 367 -10.48 15.29 4.24
C GLN A 367 -10.07 13.86 3.81
N GLY A 368 -10.73 13.25 2.81
CA GLY A 368 -10.36 11.93 2.26
C GLY A 368 -9.09 11.96 1.38
N VAL A 369 -8.63 13.18 0.96
CA VAL A 369 -7.52 13.35 0.02
C VAL A 369 -6.30 14.01 0.67
N VAL A 370 -6.43 14.69 1.82
CA VAL A 370 -5.30 15.39 2.48
C VAL A 370 -4.10 14.48 2.77
N GLY A 371 -4.32 13.19 3.05
CA GLY A 371 -3.22 12.24 3.26
C GLY A 371 -2.39 11.97 2.00
N ILE A 372 -3.04 11.98 0.82
CA ILE A 372 -2.36 11.86 -0.47
C ILE A 372 -1.62 13.16 -0.77
N LEU A 373 -2.27 14.31 -0.55
CA LEU A 373 -1.65 15.62 -0.71
C LEU A 373 -0.39 15.74 0.14
N ALA A 374 -0.46 15.41 1.43
CA ALA A 374 0.70 15.43 2.32
C ALA A 374 1.86 14.58 1.79
N SER A 375 1.57 13.39 1.22
CA SER A 375 2.58 12.55 0.58
C SER A 375 3.22 13.24 -0.63
N ARG A 376 2.42 13.86 -1.52
CA ARG A 376 2.93 14.56 -2.72
C ARG A 376 3.81 15.76 -2.38
N ILE A 377 3.40 16.55 -1.39
CA ILE A 377 4.18 17.70 -0.94
C ILE A 377 5.47 17.24 -0.26
N LYS A 378 5.39 16.21 0.60
CA LYS A 378 6.56 15.56 1.21
C LYS A 378 7.56 15.08 0.15
N GLU A 379 7.10 14.38 -0.89
CA GLU A 379 7.96 13.89 -1.98
C GLU A 379 8.62 15.04 -2.75
N ARG A 380 7.90 16.14 -2.98
CA ARG A 380 8.41 17.28 -3.74
C ARG A 380 9.45 18.09 -2.97
N PHE A 381 9.20 18.34 -1.68
CA PHE A 381 10.06 19.22 -0.86
C PHE A 381 10.98 18.45 0.09
N HIS A 382 10.84 17.15 0.17
CA HIS A 382 11.54 16.24 1.07
C HIS A 382 11.53 16.72 2.52
N ARG A 383 10.32 16.98 3.04
CA ARG A 383 10.06 17.49 4.39
C ARG A 383 8.88 16.76 5.02
N PRO A 384 8.82 16.62 6.35
CA PRO A 384 7.60 16.24 7.03
C PRO A 384 6.46 17.22 6.72
N VAL A 385 5.29 16.70 6.37
CA VAL A 385 4.14 17.51 5.95
C VAL A 385 2.89 17.06 6.70
N ILE A 386 2.11 18.01 7.19
CA ILE A 386 0.75 17.79 7.68
C ILE A 386 -0.20 18.66 6.86
N ALA A 387 -1.15 18.03 6.16
CA ALA A 387 -2.18 18.73 5.43
C ALA A 387 -3.51 18.61 6.16
N PHE A 388 -4.24 19.72 6.29
CA PHE A 388 -5.51 19.82 7.02
C PHE A 388 -6.66 20.15 6.09
N ALA A 389 -7.82 19.57 6.39
CA ALA A 389 -9.10 19.93 5.79
C ALA A 389 -10.14 20.21 6.88
N PRO A 390 -11.18 21.01 6.58
CA PRO A 390 -12.27 21.22 7.51
C PRO A 390 -13.03 19.92 7.78
N ALA A 391 -13.42 19.72 9.05
CA ALA A 391 -14.20 18.55 9.48
C ALA A 391 -15.58 18.94 10.02
N GLY A 392 -15.98 20.21 9.88
CA GLY A 392 -17.19 20.78 10.46
C GLY A 392 -16.96 21.39 11.84
N ASP A 393 -17.88 22.22 12.30
CA ASP A 393 -17.91 22.82 13.63
C ASP A 393 -16.61 23.53 14.07
N GLY A 394 -15.88 24.16 13.11
CA GLY A 394 -14.62 24.84 13.39
C GLY A 394 -13.45 23.89 13.70
N THR A 395 -13.60 22.60 13.43
CA THR A 395 -12.55 21.59 13.62
C THR A 395 -11.84 21.26 12.31
N LEU A 396 -10.52 21.09 12.37
CA LEU A 396 -9.69 20.60 11.29
C LEU A 396 -9.23 19.17 11.54
N LYS A 397 -9.29 18.33 10.50
CA LYS A 397 -8.60 17.03 10.46
C LYS A 397 -7.34 17.11 9.65
N GLY A 398 -6.21 16.74 10.27
CA GLY A 398 -4.89 16.72 9.67
C GLY A 398 -4.41 15.30 9.37
N SER A 399 -3.69 15.15 8.28
CA SER A 399 -2.98 13.93 7.93
C SER A 399 -1.51 14.24 7.71
N GLY A 400 -0.66 13.66 8.57
CA GLY A 400 0.79 13.83 8.57
C GLY A 400 1.49 12.73 7.77
N ARG A 401 2.58 13.13 7.07
CA ARG A 401 3.51 12.21 6.41
C ARG A 401 4.93 12.66 6.70
N SER A 402 5.77 11.73 7.15
CA SER A 402 7.15 12.01 7.54
C SER A 402 8.16 11.54 6.51
N ILE A 403 9.40 11.99 6.70
CA ILE A 403 10.60 11.49 6.03
C ILE A 403 11.44 10.70 7.04
N GLN A 404 12.43 9.97 6.54
CA GLN A 404 13.40 9.30 7.42
C GLN A 404 14.09 10.31 8.34
N GLY A 405 14.25 9.96 9.62
CA GLY A 405 14.88 10.81 10.63
C GLY A 405 13.93 11.62 11.50
N LEU A 406 12.63 11.65 11.19
CA LEU A 406 11.62 12.22 12.08
C LEU A 406 10.49 11.22 12.34
N HIS A 407 10.24 10.90 13.62
CA HIS A 407 9.09 10.11 14.04
C HIS A 407 7.88 11.02 14.23
N MET A 408 6.89 10.95 13.31
CA MET A 408 5.76 11.88 13.26
C MET A 408 4.94 11.89 14.56
N ARG A 409 4.61 10.71 15.09
CA ARG A 409 3.85 10.61 16.34
C ARG A 409 4.58 11.24 17.51
N ASP A 410 5.89 11.00 17.66
CA ASP A 410 6.69 11.56 18.76
C ASP A 410 6.77 13.09 18.66
N ALA A 411 6.86 13.62 17.45
CA ALA A 411 6.80 15.08 17.24
C ALA A 411 5.46 15.67 17.70
N LEU A 412 4.33 15.01 17.37
CA LEU A 412 3.01 15.44 17.85
C LEU A 412 2.88 15.30 19.38
N GLU A 413 3.35 14.20 19.95
CA GLU A 413 3.35 13.99 21.40
C GLU A 413 4.19 15.05 22.15
N ARG A 414 5.32 15.42 21.56
CA ARG A 414 6.15 16.51 22.08
C ARG A 414 5.43 17.86 22.04
N LEU A 415 4.74 18.17 20.94
CA LEU A 415 3.94 19.39 20.85
C LEU A 415 2.81 19.42 21.87
N ASP A 416 2.10 18.30 22.05
CA ASP A 416 1.01 18.20 23.02
C ASP A 416 1.52 18.37 24.46
N THR A 417 2.69 17.81 24.76
CA THR A 417 3.35 17.97 26.05
C THR A 417 3.77 19.40 26.34
N LEU A 418 4.34 20.10 25.33
CA LEU A 418 4.81 21.48 25.49
C LEU A 418 3.69 22.50 25.48
N TYR A 419 2.63 22.22 24.72
CA TYR A 419 1.50 23.12 24.50
C TYR A 419 0.16 22.37 24.72
N PRO A 420 -0.18 22.05 25.98
CA PRO A 420 -1.39 21.31 26.29
C PRO A 420 -2.64 21.99 25.73
N GLY A 421 -3.46 21.21 25.04
CA GLY A 421 -4.69 21.69 24.40
C GLY A 421 -4.49 22.38 23.06
N LEU A 422 -3.29 22.36 22.49
CA LEU A 422 -3.06 22.80 21.10
C LEU A 422 -3.81 21.90 20.12
N MET A 423 -3.80 20.59 20.33
CA MET A 423 -4.53 19.58 19.56
C MET A 423 -5.70 19.02 20.38
N ILE A 424 -6.77 18.62 19.69
CA ILE A 424 -7.92 17.93 20.30
C ILE A 424 -7.56 16.45 20.52
N LYS A 425 -6.98 15.82 19.50
CA LYS A 425 -6.50 14.43 19.53
C LYS A 425 -5.47 14.20 18.44
N PHE A 426 -4.61 13.22 18.63
CA PHE A 426 -3.66 12.76 17.62
C PHE A 426 -3.37 11.27 17.79
N GLY A 427 -2.83 10.65 16.76
CA GLY A 427 -2.40 9.25 16.78
C GLY A 427 -1.67 8.87 15.49
N GLY A 428 -1.01 7.74 15.48
CA GLY A 428 -0.29 7.25 14.32
C GLY A 428 1.03 6.60 14.65
N HIS A 429 1.94 6.61 13.68
CA HIS A 429 3.23 5.93 13.72
C HIS A 429 4.36 6.86 13.23
N ALA A 430 5.56 6.29 13.06
CA ALA A 430 6.73 7.05 12.66
C ALA A 430 6.55 7.84 11.35
N MET A 431 5.96 7.22 10.32
CA MET A 431 5.90 7.78 8.97
C MET A 431 4.55 8.44 8.63
N ALA A 432 3.51 8.18 9.40
CA ALA A 432 2.18 8.72 9.16
C ALA A 432 1.41 8.90 10.47
N ALA A 433 0.70 10.01 10.60
CA ALA A 433 -0.15 10.30 11.75
C ALA A 433 -1.40 11.07 11.34
N GLY A 434 -2.44 10.94 12.15
CA GLY A 434 -3.66 11.73 12.07
C GLY A 434 -3.81 12.62 13.29
N LEU A 435 -4.41 13.79 13.15
CA LEU A 435 -4.71 14.68 14.26
C LEU A 435 -5.95 15.52 13.99
N SER A 436 -6.49 16.08 15.06
CA SER A 436 -7.56 17.08 14.97
C SER A 436 -7.20 18.29 15.82
N LEU A 437 -7.51 19.46 15.34
CA LEU A 437 -7.32 20.72 16.08
C LEU A 437 -8.47 21.70 15.79
N ASP A 438 -8.61 22.70 16.66
CA ASP A 438 -9.49 23.84 16.44
C ASP A 438 -8.89 24.72 15.31
N GLU A 439 -9.71 25.13 14.34
CA GLU A 439 -9.26 25.97 13.23
C GLU A 439 -8.57 27.27 13.72
N ALA A 440 -9.06 27.85 14.81
CA ALA A 440 -8.48 29.04 15.41
C ALA A 440 -7.02 28.85 15.90
N LYS A 441 -6.59 27.60 16.10
CA LYS A 441 -5.23 27.27 16.55
C LYS A 441 -4.29 26.87 15.39
N PHE A 442 -4.77 26.90 14.15
CA PHE A 442 -3.99 26.44 13.01
C PHE A 442 -2.67 27.22 12.84
N ASP A 443 -2.71 28.55 12.89
CA ASP A 443 -1.52 29.38 12.67
C ASP A 443 -0.46 29.14 13.77
N GLU A 444 -0.91 28.96 15.02
CA GLU A 444 -0.03 28.61 16.13
C GLU A 444 0.59 27.22 15.92
N PHE A 445 -0.21 26.23 15.57
CA PHE A 445 0.26 24.87 15.27
C PHE A 445 1.27 24.87 14.14
N GLN A 446 0.98 25.58 13.04
CA GLN A 446 1.86 25.67 11.86
C GLN A 446 3.26 26.18 12.24
N ARG A 447 3.31 27.26 13.01
CA ARG A 447 4.57 27.84 13.49
C ARG A 447 5.33 26.87 14.39
N LEU A 448 4.66 26.32 15.42
CA LEU A 448 5.28 25.43 16.41
C LEU A 448 5.75 24.11 15.80
N PHE A 449 5.00 23.53 14.89
CA PHE A 449 5.40 22.32 14.15
C PHE A 449 6.63 22.59 13.29
N GLY A 450 6.65 23.70 12.57
CA GLY A 450 7.80 24.10 11.75
C GLY A 450 9.07 24.31 12.56
N GLU A 451 8.96 24.97 13.72
CA GLU A 451 10.08 25.22 14.65
C GLU A 451 10.61 23.91 15.25
N LEU A 452 9.72 23.04 15.77
CA LEU A 452 10.09 21.77 16.37
C LEU A 452 10.81 20.86 15.37
N VAL A 453 10.27 20.74 14.15
CA VAL A 453 10.88 19.88 13.13
C VAL A 453 12.24 20.46 12.70
N THR A 454 12.37 21.80 12.60
CA THR A 454 13.64 22.45 12.26
C THR A 454 14.71 22.19 13.32
N GLU A 455 14.31 22.12 14.60
CA GLU A 455 15.22 21.80 15.71
C GLU A 455 15.62 20.31 15.72
N TRP A 456 14.68 19.42 15.41
CA TRP A 456 14.87 17.99 15.59
C TRP A 456 15.51 17.27 14.40
N ILE A 457 15.34 17.81 13.19
CA ILE A 457 15.79 17.11 11.99
C ILE A 457 17.20 17.53 11.61
N ASP A 458 18.04 16.54 11.27
CA ASP A 458 19.32 16.84 10.64
C ASP A 458 19.06 17.45 9.25
N PRO A 459 19.57 18.68 8.97
CA PRO A 459 19.42 19.32 7.67
C PRO A 459 19.88 18.48 6.48
N ALA A 460 20.81 17.55 6.69
CA ALA A 460 21.26 16.60 5.65
C ALA A 460 20.12 15.68 5.20
N LEU A 461 19.16 15.37 6.08
CA LEU A 461 18.00 14.53 5.77
C LEU A 461 16.89 15.26 5.01
N LEU A 462 16.99 16.59 4.86
CA LEU A 462 16.07 17.38 4.05
C LEU A 462 16.41 17.37 2.54
N GLN A 463 17.41 16.58 2.15
CA GLN A 463 17.76 16.32 0.75
C GLN A 463 17.20 14.96 0.34
N GLY A 464 16.50 14.92 -0.80
CA GLY A 464 16.03 13.67 -1.37
C GLY A 464 17.18 12.76 -1.80
N GLU A 465 17.02 11.46 -1.65
CA GLU A 465 17.95 10.46 -2.17
C GLU A 465 17.25 9.55 -3.18
N VAL A 466 17.97 9.26 -4.27
CA VAL A 466 17.64 8.17 -5.18
C VAL A 466 18.68 7.08 -4.99
N VAL A 467 18.22 5.89 -4.61
CA VAL A 467 19.11 4.75 -4.33
C VAL A 467 19.14 3.84 -5.55
N SER A 468 20.29 3.77 -6.22
CA SER A 468 20.52 2.90 -7.37
C SER A 468 21.19 1.58 -6.98
N ASP A 469 21.04 0.59 -7.84
CA ASP A 469 21.73 -0.71 -7.77
C ASP A 469 23.09 -0.69 -8.52
N GLY A 470 23.58 0.51 -8.88
CA GLY A 470 24.82 0.73 -9.63
C GLY A 470 24.63 0.67 -11.14
N GLU A 471 25.74 0.72 -11.87
CA GLU A 471 25.71 0.73 -13.33
C GLU A 471 25.42 -0.66 -13.91
N LEU A 472 24.78 -0.69 -15.08
CA LEU A 472 24.75 -1.84 -15.97
C LEU A 472 25.93 -1.77 -16.94
N SER A 473 26.57 -2.90 -17.18
CA SER A 473 27.50 -3.01 -18.31
C SER A 473 26.74 -2.91 -19.64
N VAL A 474 27.44 -2.51 -20.68
CA VAL A 474 26.84 -2.44 -22.05
C VAL A 474 26.26 -3.78 -22.49
N SER A 475 26.88 -4.89 -22.09
CA SER A 475 26.40 -6.25 -22.40
C SER A 475 25.12 -6.63 -21.64
N GLU A 476 24.79 -5.94 -20.55
CA GLU A 476 23.55 -6.13 -19.77
C GLU A 476 22.39 -5.26 -20.27
N MET A 477 22.65 -4.28 -21.12
CA MET A 477 21.60 -3.40 -21.70
C MET A 477 20.87 -4.09 -22.85
N THR A 478 20.14 -5.16 -22.55
CA THR A 478 19.47 -6.02 -23.55
C THR A 478 18.01 -6.28 -23.17
N MET A 479 17.23 -6.68 -24.17
CA MET A 479 15.83 -7.08 -23.94
C MET A 479 15.71 -8.32 -23.04
N ASP A 480 16.65 -9.25 -23.14
CA ASP A 480 16.68 -10.47 -22.32
C ASP A 480 16.90 -10.11 -20.85
N VAL A 481 17.79 -9.17 -20.55
CA VAL A 481 17.99 -8.67 -19.18
C VAL A 481 16.77 -7.91 -18.69
N ALA A 482 16.14 -7.07 -19.51
CA ALA A 482 14.90 -6.40 -19.12
C ALA A 482 13.78 -7.40 -18.80
N GLN A 483 13.63 -8.45 -19.60
CA GLN A 483 12.67 -9.52 -19.34
C GLN A 483 13.01 -10.30 -18.06
N MET A 484 14.27 -10.66 -17.88
CA MET A 484 14.76 -11.32 -16.67
C MET A 484 14.47 -10.50 -15.41
N LEU A 485 14.70 -9.20 -15.42
CA LEU A 485 14.40 -8.31 -14.29
C LEU A 485 12.90 -8.22 -14.01
N ARG A 486 12.06 -8.18 -15.05
CA ARG A 486 10.60 -8.21 -14.93
C ARG A 486 10.13 -9.51 -14.27
N ASP A 487 10.71 -10.65 -14.65
CA ASP A 487 10.35 -11.99 -14.16
C ASP A 487 10.93 -12.30 -12.77
N ALA A 488 11.96 -11.57 -12.35
CA ALA A 488 12.65 -11.74 -11.08
C ALA A 488 11.84 -11.26 -9.86
N GLY A 489 10.78 -10.45 -10.04
CA GLY A 489 9.87 -10.03 -8.97
C GLY A 489 9.13 -11.18 -8.27
N PRO A 490 8.18 -10.85 -7.39
CA PRO A 490 7.52 -9.55 -7.25
C PRO A 490 8.39 -8.49 -6.56
N TRP A 491 8.42 -7.30 -7.12
CA TRP A 491 9.07 -6.13 -6.55
C TRP A 491 8.04 -5.27 -5.82
N GLY A 492 8.44 -4.61 -4.73
CA GLY A 492 7.56 -3.76 -3.95
C GLY A 492 8.24 -3.18 -2.71
N GLN A 493 7.48 -2.89 -1.67
CA GLN A 493 7.98 -2.27 -0.44
C GLN A 493 9.05 -3.14 0.22
N MET A 494 10.16 -2.55 0.63
CA MET A 494 11.38 -3.20 1.19
C MET A 494 12.06 -4.23 0.26
N PHE A 495 11.50 -4.47 -0.92
CA PHE A 495 12.07 -5.30 -1.98
C PHE A 495 11.94 -4.57 -3.33
N PRO A 496 12.56 -3.38 -3.45
CA PRO A 496 12.30 -2.45 -4.54
C PRO A 496 12.73 -2.99 -5.90
N GLU A 497 11.99 -2.56 -6.93
CA GLU A 497 12.37 -2.82 -8.32
C GLU A 497 13.77 -2.27 -8.60
N PRO A 498 14.61 -2.99 -9.38
CA PRO A 498 15.96 -2.54 -9.71
C PRO A 498 15.97 -1.17 -10.40
N LEU A 499 16.78 -0.26 -9.86
CA LEU A 499 17.04 1.06 -10.40
C LEU A 499 18.54 1.19 -10.65
N PHE A 500 18.94 1.47 -11.86
CA PHE A 500 20.33 1.60 -12.26
C PHE A 500 20.72 3.05 -12.45
N ASP A 501 21.99 3.35 -12.40
CA ASP A 501 22.53 4.65 -12.75
C ASP A 501 23.58 4.55 -13.86
N GLY A 502 23.89 5.68 -14.48
CA GLY A 502 24.95 5.76 -15.49
C GLY A 502 25.00 7.09 -16.19
N ARG A 503 26.10 7.31 -16.90
CA ARG A 503 26.32 8.50 -17.71
C ARG A 503 26.03 8.22 -19.18
N PHE A 504 25.31 9.14 -19.80
CA PHE A 504 24.84 9.00 -21.16
C PHE A 504 25.05 10.30 -21.95
N ARG A 505 25.37 10.14 -23.24
CA ARG A 505 25.25 11.22 -24.22
C ARG A 505 23.78 11.41 -24.58
N LEU A 506 23.27 12.62 -24.53
CA LEU A 506 21.91 12.97 -24.90
C LEU A 506 21.89 13.38 -26.36
N LEU A 507 21.38 12.50 -27.22
CA LEU A 507 21.38 12.69 -28.67
C LEU A 507 20.13 13.41 -29.16
N GLN A 508 18.97 13.09 -28.58
CA GLN A 508 17.69 13.73 -28.90
C GLN A 508 16.85 13.88 -27.64
N GLN A 509 16.07 14.93 -27.61
CA GLN A 509 15.12 15.20 -26.54
C GLN A 509 13.90 15.96 -27.07
N ARG A 510 12.70 15.57 -26.60
CA ARG A 510 11.45 16.26 -26.94
C ARG A 510 10.38 15.99 -25.89
N ILE A 511 9.45 16.92 -25.71
CA ILE A 511 8.27 16.71 -24.87
C ILE A 511 7.22 15.91 -25.67
N VAL A 512 6.62 14.96 -25.00
CA VAL A 512 5.48 14.17 -25.45
C VAL A 512 4.38 14.20 -24.41
N GLY A 513 3.11 14.26 -24.83
CA GLY A 513 1.97 14.28 -23.90
C GLY A 513 2.06 15.40 -22.86
N GLU A 514 2.36 16.64 -23.29
CA GLU A 514 2.41 17.87 -22.50
C GLU A 514 3.56 17.97 -21.46
N ARG A 515 3.95 16.87 -20.79
CA ARG A 515 4.87 16.92 -19.63
C ARG A 515 5.81 15.72 -19.50
N HIS A 516 5.96 14.91 -20.51
CA HIS A 516 6.89 13.79 -20.48
C HIS A 516 8.06 14.05 -21.43
N LEU A 517 9.28 13.78 -20.96
CA LEU A 517 10.48 13.95 -21.77
C LEU A 517 10.84 12.63 -22.42
N LYS A 518 10.74 12.58 -23.74
CA LYS A 518 11.25 11.47 -24.57
C LYS A 518 12.68 11.80 -24.99
N VAL A 519 13.59 10.87 -24.78
CA VAL A 519 15.00 11.04 -25.11
C VAL A 519 15.52 9.86 -25.94
N MET A 520 16.60 10.12 -26.67
CA MET A 520 17.47 9.08 -27.23
C MET A 520 18.86 9.30 -26.64
N VAL A 521 19.41 8.26 -26.02
CA VAL A 521 20.68 8.33 -25.31
C VAL A 521 21.61 7.19 -25.71
N GLU A 522 22.93 7.42 -25.54
CA GLU A 522 23.99 6.45 -25.73
C GLU A 522 24.89 6.44 -24.50
N PRO A 523 25.26 5.25 -23.94
CA PRO A 523 26.21 5.20 -22.82
C PRO A 523 27.53 5.92 -23.15
N VAL A 524 28.07 6.67 -22.20
CA VAL A 524 29.40 7.28 -22.35
C VAL A 524 30.44 6.16 -22.42
N GLY A 525 31.22 6.10 -23.51
CA GLY A 525 32.12 4.97 -23.79
C GLY A 525 31.63 4.06 -24.91
N GLY A 526 30.43 4.34 -25.44
CA GLY A 526 29.82 3.59 -26.54
C GLY A 526 28.89 2.47 -26.07
N GLY A 527 27.93 2.13 -26.90
CA GLY A 527 26.93 1.10 -26.58
C GLY A 527 25.69 1.21 -27.45
N PRO A 528 24.59 0.54 -27.09
CA PRO A 528 23.35 0.63 -27.83
C PRO A 528 22.70 2.02 -27.69
N LEU A 529 22.05 2.44 -28.75
CA LEU A 529 21.14 3.57 -28.68
C LEU A 529 19.88 3.14 -27.93
N LEU A 530 19.56 3.85 -26.86
CA LEU A 530 18.43 3.55 -26.00
C LEU A 530 17.36 4.65 -26.10
N ASP A 531 16.15 4.22 -26.36
CA ASP A 531 14.97 5.03 -26.15
C ASP A 531 14.73 5.21 -24.66
N GLY A 532 14.53 6.45 -24.21
CA GLY A 532 14.22 6.78 -22.81
C GLY A 532 12.97 7.64 -22.69
N ILE A 533 12.27 7.48 -21.57
CA ILE A 533 11.16 8.33 -21.18
C ILE A 533 11.26 8.71 -19.72
N ALA A 534 11.19 10.02 -19.44
CA ALA A 534 11.03 10.56 -18.10
C ALA A 534 9.63 11.16 -17.95
N PHE A 535 8.86 10.67 -16.99
CA PHE A 535 7.49 11.12 -16.77
C PHE A 535 7.44 12.38 -15.90
N ASN A 536 6.51 13.28 -16.20
CA ASN A 536 6.19 14.47 -15.40
C ASN A 536 7.42 15.36 -15.10
N VAL A 537 8.25 15.59 -16.10
CA VAL A 537 9.39 16.52 -15.97
C VAL A 537 8.94 17.96 -15.82
N ASP A 538 9.84 18.78 -15.30
CA ASP A 538 9.64 20.23 -15.29
C ASP A 538 9.92 20.78 -16.69
N THR A 539 8.86 21.19 -17.37
CA THR A 539 8.93 21.70 -18.75
C THR A 539 9.54 23.10 -18.86
N SER A 540 9.81 23.77 -17.74
CA SER A 540 10.60 25.00 -17.71
C SER A 540 12.11 24.74 -17.76
N ILE A 541 12.53 23.50 -17.46
CA ILE A 541 13.92 23.03 -17.47
C ILE A 541 14.19 22.18 -18.71
N TRP A 542 13.25 21.30 -19.06
CA TRP A 542 13.38 20.36 -20.17
C TRP A 542 12.35 20.64 -21.29
N PRO A 543 12.71 20.50 -22.57
CA PRO A 543 14.03 20.07 -23.11
C PRO A 543 15.07 21.21 -23.04
N ASP A 544 16.31 20.87 -22.77
CA ASP A 544 17.44 21.80 -22.80
C ASP A 544 18.45 21.38 -23.89
N ASN A 545 18.43 22.07 -25.02
CA ASN A 545 19.31 21.79 -26.15
C ASN A 545 20.79 22.11 -25.90
N GLY A 546 21.12 22.79 -24.79
CA GLY A 546 22.51 23.01 -24.36
C GLY A 546 23.14 21.80 -23.70
N VAL A 547 22.33 20.92 -23.10
CA VAL A 547 22.79 19.71 -22.41
C VAL A 547 23.16 18.63 -23.43
N ARG A 548 24.37 18.09 -23.30
CA ARG A 548 24.91 17.01 -24.17
C ARG A 548 25.17 15.72 -23.42
N GLU A 549 25.46 15.79 -22.15
CA GLU A 549 25.67 14.65 -21.29
C GLU A 549 24.79 14.74 -20.04
N VAL A 550 24.31 13.59 -19.59
CA VAL A 550 23.43 13.46 -18.43
C VAL A 550 23.84 12.27 -17.59
N GLU A 551 23.65 12.40 -16.29
CA GLU A 551 23.58 11.26 -15.38
C GLU A 551 22.12 10.86 -15.22
N LEU A 552 21.82 9.59 -15.35
CA LEU A 552 20.46 9.05 -15.25
C LEU A 552 20.37 8.06 -14.10
N ALA A 553 19.24 8.12 -13.37
CA ALA A 553 18.74 6.97 -12.63
C ALA A 553 17.57 6.38 -13.43
N TYR A 554 17.65 5.08 -13.78
CA TYR A 554 16.74 4.49 -14.74
C TYR A 554 16.43 3.02 -14.45
N LYS A 555 15.28 2.58 -14.94
CA LYS A 555 14.89 1.18 -15.01
C LYS A 555 15.01 0.69 -16.45
N LEU A 556 15.46 -0.54 -16.62
CA LEU A 556 15.46 -1.20 -17.92
C LEU A 556 14.07 -1.78 -18.16
N ASP A 557 13.46 -1.47 -19.29
CA ASP A 557 12.09 -1.88 -19.61
C ASP A 557 11.94 -2.29 -21.08
N ILE A 558 10.84 -2.95 -21.38
CA ILE A 558 10.47 -3.37 -22.73
C ILE A 558 9.24 -2.58 -23.16
N ASN A 559 9.45 -1.71 -24.12
CA ASN A 559 8.34 -1.02 -24.79
C ASN A 559 7.69 -1.94 -25.79
N GLU A 560 6.38 -2.09 -25.70
CA GLU A 560 5.59 -2.86 -26.63
C GLU A 560 4.54 -1.96 -27.29
N PHE A 561 4.77 -1.61 -28.53
CA PHE A 561 3.88 -0.75 -29.28
C PHE A 561 3.57 -1.33 -30.66
N ARG A 562 2.27 -1.51 -30.97
CA ARG A 562 1.78 -2.06 -32.24
C ARG A 562 2.43 -3.39 -32.63
N GLY A 563 2.66 -4.28 -31.67
CA GLY A 563 3.27 -5.59 -31.87
C GLY A 563 4.81 -5.58 -31.95
N ASN A 564 5.46 -4.42 -31.96
CA ASN A 564 6.91 -4.31 -31.89
C ASN A 564 7.38 -4.23 -30.44
N ARG A 565 8.42 -4.99 -30.13
CA ARG A 565 9.10 -4.97 -28.83
C ARG A 565 10.46 -4.31 -28.98
N THR A 566 10.73 -3.29 -28.19
CA THR A 566 12.00 -2.57 -28.18
C THR A 566 12.47 -2.34 -26.76
N LEU A 567 13.80 -2.39 -26.57
CA LEU A 567 14.40 -2.00 -25.30
C LEU A 567 14.20 -0.50 -25.09
N GLN A 568 13.76 -0.12 -23.89
CA GLN A 568 13.70 1.28 -23.47
C GLN A 568 14.18 1.41 -22.03
N ILE A 569 14.48 2.64 -21.63
CA ILE A 569 14.72 2.98 -20.23
C ILE A 569 13.61 3.90 -19.72
N ILE A 570 13.11 3.60 -18.53
CA ILE A 570 12.22 4.50 -17.80
C ILE A 570 13.11 5.31 -16.85
N ILE A 571 13.21 6.60 -17.10
CA ILE A 571 14.07 7.50 -16.36
C ILE A 571 13.33 8.01 -15.14
N ASP A 572 13.86 7.70 -13.97
CA ASP A 572 13.34 8.17 -12.68
C ASP A 572 13.87 9.57 -12.37
N ASN A 573 15.17 9.78 -12.59
CA ASN A 573 15.82 11.08 -12.44
C ASN A 573 16.86 11.33 -13.54
N ILE A 574 17.00 12.59 -13.91
CA ILE A 574 17.94 13.09 -14.92
C ILE A 574 18.68 14.32 -14.40
N TRP A 575 20.00 14.27 -14.41
CA TRP A 575 20.87 15.37 -14.00
C TRP A 575 21.76 15.76 -15.19
N PRO A 576 21.77 17.04 -15.59
CA PRO A 576 22.72 17.57 -16.56
C PRO A 576 24.15 17.49 -16.01
N ILE A 577 25.12 17.16 -16.88
CA ILE A 577 26.55 17.16 -16.56
C ILE A 577 27.23 18.28 -17.34
#